data_61638bec9e2b8df5852102cf635587ac
#
_entry.id   61638bec9e2b8df5852102cf635587ac
#
_cell.length_a   1.000
_cell.length_b   1.000
_cell.length_c   1.000
_cell.angle_alpha   90.00
_cell.angle_beta   90.00
_cell.angle_gamma   90.00
#
_symmetry.space_group_name_H-M   'P 1'
#
loop_
_entity.id
_entity.type
_entity.pdbx_description
1 polymer ?
#
loop_
_entity_poly.entity_id
_entity_poly.type
_entity_poly.pdbx_seq_one_letter_code
_entity_poly.pdbx_strand_id
1 'polypeptide(L)'
;GMWSMTCTPSRHGTLLEGIRAAAGDKAEILYAKGSNIYYDAETEKAATGIRPLERGDNRKLLDEALRVASRSDVIVAALGECAEMSGESASRTSLEIPDAQQDLLKALVKTGKPVVLLLFTGRPLVLNWEDTNVHSILNVWFGGSETGDAVADVLFGKVTPSGKLTT
;
A
#
# COMPACT_ATOMS: atom_id res chain seq x y z
N GLY A 1 0.03 -6.58 -5.61
CA GLY A 1 0.13 -6.88 -7.03
C GLY A 1 0.60 -8.29 -7.27
N MET A 2 0.18 -8.82 -8.37
CA MET A 2 0.62 -10.14 -8.78
C MET A 2 1.71 -10.02 -9.83
N TRP A 3 2.78 -10.72 -9.64
CA TRP A 3 3.93 -10.72 -10.54
C TRP A 3 4.18 -12.13 -11.08
N SER A 4 3.10 -12.74 -11.55
CA SER A 4 3.13 -14.05 -12.19
C SER A 4 2.59 -13.97 -13.62
N MET A 5 3.17 -14.73 -14.51
CA MET A 5 2.75 -14.79 -15.92
C MET A 5 1.34 -15.38 -16.08
N THR A 6 0.92 -16.21 -15.12
CA THR A 6 -0.40 -16.85 -15.12
C THR A 6 -1.06 -16.64 -13.77
N CYS A 7 -2.25 -16.13 -13.78
CA CYS A 7 -3.06 -16.00 -12.57
C CYS A 7 -4.53 -16.31 -12.86
N THR A 8 -5.24 -16.75 -11.83
CA THR A 8 -6.69 -16.88 -11.85
C THR A 8 -7.27 -15.81 -10.93
N PRO A 9 -7.68 -14.64 -11.48
CA PRO A 9 -8.12 -13.50 -10.65
C PRO A 9 -9.21 -13.83 -9.63
N SER A 10 -10.11 -14.76 -9.96
CA SER A 10 -11.21 -15.19 -9.09
C SER A 10 -10.77 -15.97 -7.84
N ARG A 11 -9.48 -16.31 -7.70
CA ARG A 11 -8.94 -17.03 -6.55
C ARG A 11 -8.14 -16.14 -5.58
N HIS A 12 -8.20 -14.83 -5.75
CA HIS A 12 -7.41 -13.90 -4.94
C HIS A 12 -8.32 -13.12 -4.01
N GLY A 13 -8.04 -13.23 -2.71
CA GLY A 13 -8.54 -12.27 -1.72
C GLY A 13 -7.77 -10.95 -1.83
N THR A 14 -8.49 -9.83 -1.76
CA THR A 14 -7.84 -8.52 -1.62
C THR A 14 -7.30 -8.34 -0.20
N LEU A 15 -6.31 -7.45 -0.03
CA LEU A 15 -5.85 -7.07 1.30
C LEU A 15 -7.00 -6.60 2.20
N LEU A 16 -7.92 -5.81 1.66
CA LEU A 16 -9.07 -5.31 2.42
C LEU A 16 -10.01 -6.44 2.89
N GLU A 17 -10.24 -7.42 2.05
CA GLU A 17 -11.02 -8.61 2.42
C GLU A 17 -10.33 -9.42 3.51
N GLY A 18 -9.02 -9.69 3.39
CA GLY A 18 -8.23 -10.38 4.40
C GLY A 18 -8.25 -9.65 5.75
N ILE A 19 -8.05 -8.33 5.75
CA ILE A 19 -8.13 -7.51 6.98
C ILE A 19 -9.53 -7.59 7.59
N ARG A 20 -10.60 -7.46 6.80
CA ARG A 20 -11.98 -7.56 7.30
C ARG A 20 -12.28 -8.93 7.89
N ALA A 21 -11.85 -10.00 7.22
CA ALA A 21 -12.02 -11.36 7.70
C ALA A 21 -11.28 -11.60 9.02
N ALA A 22 -10.03 -11.12 9.14
CA ALA A 22 -9.24 -11.27 10.36
C ALA A 22 -9.77 -10.43 11.52
N ALA A 23 -10.29 -9.22 11.25
CA ALA A 23 -10.90 -8.35 12.25
C ALA A 23 -12.20 -8.93 12.82
N GLY A 24 -13.03 -9.54 11.99
CA GLY A 24 -14.35 -10.04 12.38
C GLY A 24 -15.17 -8.95 13.07
N ASP A 25 -15.76 -9.29 14.23
CA ASP A 25 -16.54 -8.34 15.04
C ASP A 25 -15.68 -7.55 16.05
N LYS A 26 -14.35 -7.71 16.04
CA LYS A 26 -13.45 -7.09 17.03
C LYS A 26 -13.07 -5.67 16.68
N ALA A 27 -13.16 -5.28 15.40
CA ALA A 27 -12.83 -3.95 14.93
C ALA A 27 -13.65 -3.57 13.70
N GLU A 28 -14.03 -2.29 13.61
CA GLU A 28 -14.62 -1.71 12.40
C GLU A 28 -13.52 -1.35 11.41
N ILE A 29 -13.61 -1.86 10.18
CA ILE A 29 -12.65 -1.58 9.12
C ILE A 29 -13.21 -0.53 8.17
N LEU A 30 -12.73 0.69 8.32
CA LEU A 30 -13.02 1.81 7.44
C LEU A 30 -12.05 1.80 6.25
N TYR A 31 -12.47 2.28 5.10
CA TYR A 31 -11.66 2.29 3.89
C TYR A 31 -11.75 3.62 3.16
N ALA A 32 -10.63 4.08 2.64
CA ALA A 32 -10.53 5.14 1.65
C ALA A 32 -9.40 4.82 0.66
N LYS A 33 -9.56 5.18 -0.61
CA LYS A 33 -8.51 5.00 -1.62
C LYS A 33 -7.28 5.87 -1.31
N GLY A 34 -7.47 7.08 -0.84
CA GLY A 34 -6.45 7.98 -0.34
C GLY A 34 -5.69 8.78 -1.40
N SER A 35 -5.12 8.13 -2.40
CA SER A 35 -4.38 8.80 -3.47
C SER A 35 -4.45 8.04 -4.80
N ASN A 36 -4.02 8.68 -5.87
CA ASN A 36 -3.53 8.01 -7.06
C ASN A 36 -2.09 7.52 -6.84
N ILE A 37 -1.50 6.82 -7.81
CA ILE A 37 -0.07 6.43 -7.73
C ILE A 37 0.80 7.68 -7.83
N TYR A 38 0.59 8.50 -8.86
CA TYR A 38 1.27 9.78 -9.07
C TYR A 38 0.27 10.92 -9.19
N TYR A 39 0.71 12.15 -8.90
CA TYR A 39 -0.08 13.34 -9.18
C TYR A 39 -0.27 13.54 -10.67
N ASP A 40 0.80 13.40 -11.45
CA ASP A 40 0.76 13.56 -12.90
C ASP A 40 0.16 12.33 -13.60
N ALA A 41 -0.86 12.56 -14.42
CA ALA A 41 -1.60 11.50 -15.11
C ALA A 41 -0.77 10.79 -16.18
N GLU A 42 0.09 11.52 -16.87
CA GLU A 42 0.93 10.94 -17.92
C GLU A 42 2.06 10.11 -17.31
N THR A 43 2.66 10.58 -16.20
CA THR A 43 3.64 9.80 -15.43
C THR A 43 3.00 8.51 -14.90
N GLU A 44 1.79 8.59 -14.34
CA GLU A 44 1.08 7.40 -13.86
C GLU A 44 0.78 6.42 -14.99
N LYS A 45 0.28 6.92 -16.13
CA LYS A 45 0.00 6.12 -17.30
C LYS A 45 1.27 5.44 -17.84
N ALA A 46 2.39 6.17 -17.89
CA ALA A 46 3.67 5.60 -18.29
C ALA A 46 4.16 4.52 -17.31
N ALA A 47 3.94 4.72 -16.01
CA ALA A 47 4.34 3.78 -14.97
C ALA A 47 3.44 2.54 -14.88
N THR A 48 2.13 2.66 -15.19
CA THR A 48 1.16 1.55 -15.11
C THR A 48 0.99 0.77 -16.43
N GLY A 49 1.61 1.25 -17.51
CA GLY A 49 1.63 0.57 -18.80
C GLY A 49 0.24 0.33 -19.39
N ILE A 50 -0.02 -0.93 -19.79
CA ILE A 50 -1.26 -1.33 -20.47
C ILE A 50 -2.47 -1.53 -19.55
N ARG A 51 -2.30 -1.38 -18.25
CA ARG A 51 -3.38 -1.51 -17.24
C ARG A 51 -3.62 -0.16 -16.55
N PRO A 52 -4.33 0.76 -17.23
CA PRO A 52 -4.61 2.06 -16.62
C PRO A 52 -5.44 1.86 -15.34
N LEU A 53 -5.01 2.50 -14.27
CA LEU A 53 -5.76 2.55 -13.03
C LEU A 53 -6.86 3.61 -13.12
N GLU A 54 -7.99 3.35 -12.47
CA GLU A 54 -9.01 4.37 -12.32
C GLU A 54 -8.50 5.50 -11.43
N ARG A 55 -8.40 6.69 -11.99
CA ARG A 55 -7.94 7.88 -11.28
C ARG A 55 -9.10 8.61 -10.61
N GLY A 56 -8.82 9.14 -9.44
CA GLY A 56 -9.71 10.07 -8.75
C GLY A 56 -9.11 11.48 -8.72
N ASP A 57 -9.91 12.44 -8.27
CA ASP A 57 -9.44 13.78 -7.94
C ASP A 57 -8.54 13.70 -6.70
N ASN A 58 -7.27 14.12 -6.83
CA ASN A 58 -6.26 13.98 -5.79
C ASN A 58 -6.68 14.63 -4.46
N ARG A 59 -7.31 15.81 -4.52
CA ARG A 59 -7.73 16.52 -3.33
C ARG A 59 -8.88 15.80 -2.63
N LYS A 60 -9.88 15.37 -3.40
CA LYS A 60 -11.03 14.62 -2.85
C LYS A 60 -10.61 13.31 -2.21
N LEU A 61 -9.67 12.59 -2.84
CA LEU A 61 -9.12 11.34 -2.30
C LEU A 61 -8.41 11.57 -0.97
N LEU A 62 -7.57 12.61 -0.88
CA LEU A 62 -6.87 12.98 0.34
C LEU A 62 -7.87 13.42 1.44
N ASP A 63 -8.83 14.29 1.11
CA ASP A 63 -9.83 14.76 2.08
C ASP A 63 -10.69 13.61 2.62
N GLU A 64 -11.03 12.64 1.78
CA GLU A 64 -11.73 11.42 2.21
C GLU A 64 -10.88 10.58 3.14
N ALA A 65 -9.61 10.34 2.81
CA ALA A 65 -8.69 9.58 3.63
C ALA A 65 -8.52 10.22 5.03
N LEU A 66 -8.34 11.54 5.09
CA LEU A 66 -8.21 12.26 6.36
C LEU A 66 -9.50 12.21 7.19
N ARG A 67 -10.68 12.27 6.56
CA ARG A 67 -11.97 12.09 7.24
C ARG A 67 -12.13 10.69 7.81
N VAL A 68 -11.71 9.66 7.07
CA VAL A 68 -11.70 8.28 7.56
C VAL A 68 -10.69 8.12 8.70
N ALA A 69 -9.47 8.64 8.54
CA ALA A 69 -8.41 8.59 9.54
C ALA A 69 -8.83 9.26 10.87
N SER A 70 -9.56 10.38 10.83
CA SER A 70 -10.03 11.06 12.03
C SER A 70 -10.95 10.21 12.92
N ARG A 71 -11.62 9.23 12.32
CA ARG A 71 -12.54 8.28 12.99
C ARG A 71 -11.86 6.96 13.37
N SER A 72 -10.61 6.76 13.00
CA SER A 72 -9.86 5.52 13.22
C SER A 72 -8.95 5.65 14.44
N ASP A 73 -8.68 4.54 15.11
CA ASP A 73 -7.69 4.46 16.20
C ASP A 73 -6.29 4.16 15.68
N VAL A 74 -6.21 3.39 14.59
CA VAL A 74 -4.98 3.01 13.90
C VAL A 74 -5.20 3.14 12.39
N ILE A 75 -4.17 3.58 11.68
CA ILE A 75 -4.18 3.73 10.23
C ILE A 75 -3.27 2.66 9.63
N VAL A 76 -3.78 1.89 8.69
CA VAL A 76 -3.01 0.96 7.86
C VAL A 76 -2.91 1.56 6.46
N ALA A 77 -1.73 2.05 6.10
CA ALA A 77 -1.44 2.67 4.81
C ALA A 77 -0.80 1.63 3.87
N ALA A 78 -1.55 1.13 2.89
CA ALA A 78 -1.06 0.20 1.88
C ALA A 78 -0.60 0.99 0.65
N LEU A 79 0.70 1.19 0.52
CA LEU A 79 1.34 2.06 -0.45
C LEU A 79 2.49 1.34 -1.18
N GLY A 80 2.99 1.94 -2.24
CA GLY A 80 4.16 1.46 -2.95
C GLY A 80 4.03 1.47 -4.46
N GLU A 81 4.60 0.47 -5.10
CA GLU A 81 4.66 0.33 -6.54
C GLU A 81 3.52 -0.57 -7.06
N CYS A 82 3.03 -0.29 -8.26
CA CYS A 82 2.26 -1.28 -9.02
C CYS A 82 3.20 -2.29 -9.71
N ALA A 83 2.64 -3.40 -10.18
CA ALA A 83 3.44 -4.49 -10.76
C ALA A 83 4.27 -4.04 -11.97
N GLU A 84 3.71 -3.18 -12.80
CA GLU A 84 4.34 -2.66 -14.01
C GLU A 84 5.52 -1.73 -13.75
N MET A 85 5.68 -1.22 -12.52
CA MET A 85 6.82 -0.37 -12.14
C MET A 85 8.10 -1.17 -11.86
N SER A 86 8.01 -2.50 -11.79
CA SER A 86 9.15 -3.40 -11.52
C SER A 86 9.20 -4.51 -12.56
N GLY A 87 10.42 -4.93 -12.92
CA GLY A 87 10.66 -6.02 -13.85
C GLY A 87 11.35 -5.58 -15.11
N GLU A 88 11.23 -6.41 -16.15
CA GLU A 88 11.84 -6.16 -17.46
C GLU A 88 11.28 -4.85 -18.05
N SER A 89 12.17 -4.05 -18.58
CA SER A 89 11.85 -2.74 -19.20
C SER A 89 11.21 -1.72 -18.23
N ALA A 90 11.25 -1.95 -16.93
CA ALA A 90 10.75 -1.03 -15.92
C ALA A 90 11.90 -0.34 -15.20
N SER A 91 12.23 0.88 -15.59
CA SER A 91 13.26 1.72 -14.96
C SER A 91 12.64 2.84 -14.14
N ARG A 92 13.30 3.18 -13.03
CA ARG A 92 12.95 4.35 -12.22
C ARG A 92 14.17 5.18 -11.92
N THR A 93 14.04 6.50 -12.03
CA THR A 93 15.08 7.47 -11.69
C THR A 93 15.05 7.87 -10.21
N SER A 94 13.90 7.70 -9.53
CA SER A 94 13.74 7.83 -8.10
C SER A 94 13.32 6.49 -7.49
N LEU A 95 13.95 6.12 -6.38
CA LEU A 95 13.62 4.91 -5.60
C LEU A 95 12.74 5.23 -4.38
N GLU A 96 12.07 6.34 -4.36
CA GLU A 96 11.14 6.73 -3.31
C GLU A 96 9.72 6.19 -3.60
N ILE A 97 8.87 6.20 -2.58
CA ILE A 97 7.42 5.99 -2.77
C ILE A 97 6.90 7.07 -3.72
N PRO A 98 6.01 6.76 -4.67
CA PRO A 98 5.45 7.75 -5.59
C PRO A 98 4.87 8.98 -4.87
N ASP A 99 5.02 10.15 -5.48
CA ASP A 99 4.79 11.48 -4.89
C ASP A 99 3.42 11.66 -4.24
N ALA A 100 2.33 11.29 -4.94
CA ALA A 100 0.98 11.41 -4.40
C ALA A 100 0.74 10.51 -3.18
N GLN A 101 1.34 9.33 -3.16
CA GLN A 101 1.28 8.41 -2.03
C GLN A 101 2.14 8.89 -0.85
N GLN A 102 3.31 9.47 -1.14
CA GLN A 102 4.18 10.03 -0.11
C GLN A 102 3.51 11.21 0.61
N ASP A 103 2.84 12.09 -0.13
CA ASP A 103 2.09 13.20 0.46
C ASP A 103 0.89 12.73 1.27
N LEU A 104 0.17 11.70 0.81
CA LEU A 104 -0.87 11.05 1.61
C LEU A 104 -0.29 10.53 2.94
N LEU A 105 0.82 9.78 2.89
CA LEU A 105 1.44 9.22 4.09
C LEU A 105 1.84 10.32 5.08
N LYS A 106 2.47 11.40 4.59
CA LYS A 106 2.82 12.57 5.40
C LYS A 106 1.60 13.23 6.05
N ALA A 107 0.49 13.31 5.33
CA ALA A 107 -0.76 13.86 5.85
C ALA A 107 -1.38 12.95 6.91
N LEU A 108 -1.36 11.63 6.71
CA LEU A 108 -1.83 10.65 7.68
C LEU A 108 -1.02 10.69 8.98
N VAL A 109 0.31 10.76 8.91
CA VAL A 109 1.19 10.90 10.08
C VAL A 109 0.86 12.17 10.87
N LYS A 110 0.58 13.29 10.19
CA LYS A 110 0.20 14.56 10.85
C LYS A 110 -1.11 14.48 11.65
N THR A 111 -1.92 13.45 11.44
CA THR A 111 -3.13 13.24 12.28
C THR A 111 -2.81 12.86 13.73
N GLY A 112 -1.58 12.45 14.01
CA GLY A 112 -1.14 11.97 15.32
C GLY A 112 -1.63 10.56 15.66
N LYS A 113 -2.32 9.88 14.75
CA LYS A 113 -2.73 8.48 14.92
C LYS A 113 -1.57 7.53 14.63
N PRO A 114 -1.51 6.36 15.26
CA PRO A 114 -0.57 5.32 14.86
C PRO A 114 -0.73 4.94 13.39
N VAL A 115 0.37 4.95 12.63
CA VAL A 115 0.40 4.57 11.21
C VAL A 115 1.27 3.33 11.04
N VAL A 116 0.70 2.30 10.42
CA VAL A 116 1.39 1.12 9.94
C VAL A 116 1.48 1.20 8.42
N LEU A 117 2.69 1.25 7.87
CA LEU A 117 2.94 1.24 6.44
C LEU A 117 3.09 -0.20 5.95
N LEU A 118 2.20 -0.62 5.07
CA LEU A 118 2.36 -1.85 4.28
C LEU A 118 2.95 -1.46 2.94
N LEU A 119 4.22 -1.80 2.73
CA LEU A 119 4.96 -1.41 1.55
C LEU A 119 4.92 -2.52 0.50
N PHE A 120 4.22 -2.25 -0.60
CA PHE A 120 4.17 -3.13 -1.77
C PHE A 120 5.16 -2.64 -2.81
N THR A 121 6.17 -3.45 -3.12
CA THR A 121 7.24 -3.06 -4.05
C THR A 121 7.91 -4.27 -4.67
N GLY A 122 8.47 -4.11 -5.85
CA GLY A 122 9.28 -5.13 -6.51
C GLY A 122 10.79 -4.88 -6.40
N ARG A 123 11.20 -3.83 -5.68
CA ARG A 123 12.60 -3.44 -5.45
C ARG A 123 12.76 -2.78 -4.09
N PRO A 124 13.98 -2.69 -3.54
CA PRO A 124 14.23 -1.84 -2.38
C PRO A 124 13.95 -0.37 -2.70
N LEU A 125 13.21 0.30 -1.80
CA LEU A 125 12.95 1.73 -1.88
C LEU A 125 13.74 2.48 -0.80
N VAL A 126 14.01 3.77 -1.07
CA VAL A 126 14.60 4.68 -0.08
C VAL A 126 13.50 5.14 0.86
N LEU A 127 13.62 4.82 2.15
CA LEU A 127 12.59 5.03 3.16
C LEU A 127 13.06 5.91 4.32
N ASN A 128 13.98 6.84 4.08
CA ASN A 128 14.59 7.65 5.15
C ASN A 128 13.57 8.44 5.97
N TRP A 129 12.56 9.02 5.30
CA TRP A 129 11.51 9.76 6.00
C TRP A 129 10.53 8.80 6.68
N GLU A 130 10.14 7.74 6.02
CA GLU A 130 9.19 6.74 6.51
C GLU A 130 9.71 6.06 7.76
N ASP A 131 10.96 5.60 7.75
CA ASP A 131 11.60 4.94 8.90
C ASP A 131 11.60 5.80 10.17
N THR A 132 11.72 7.12 10.01
CA THR A 132 11.73 8.07 11.13
C THR A 132 10.33 8.44 11.61
N ASN A 133 9.32 8.43 10.74
CA ASN A 133 8.04 9.09 11.00
C ASN A 133 6.84 8.16 11.12
N VAL A 134 6.90 6.92 10.63
CA VAL A 134 5.80 5.96 10.81
C VAL A 134 6.08 5.01 11.97
N HIS A 135 5.04 4.46 12.57
CA HIS A 135 5.17 3.61 13.76
C HIS A 135 5.71 2.21 13.42
N SER A 136 5.41 1.72 12.23
CA SER A 136 5.83 0.40 11.78
C SER A 136 5.80 0.32 10.26
N ILE A 137 6.76 -0.40 9.68
CA ILE A 137 6.83 -0.70 8.25
C ILE A 137 6.86 -2.22 8.08
N LEU A 138 5.93 -2.76 7.31
CA LEU A 138 5.96 -4.14 6.85
C LEU A 138 6.23 -4.13 5.35
N ASN A 139 7.41 -4.60 4.94
CA ASN A 139 7.73 -4.77 3.52
C ASN A 139 7.09 -6.06 3.01
N VAL A 140 6.03 -5.91 2.22
CA VAL A 140 5.19 -7.02 1.74
C VAL A 140 5.76 -7.61 0.45
N TRP A 141 6.52 -6.84 -0.31
CA TRP A 141 6.89 -7.18 -1.69
C TRP A 141 5.65 -7.45 -2.55
N PHE A 142 5.74 -8.38 -3.49
CA PHE A 142 4.62 -8.89 -4.29
C PHE A 142 4.27 -10.29 -3.81
N GLY A 143 3.32 -10.40 -2.89
CA GLY A 143 3.08 -11.62 -2.12
C GLY A 143 2.23 -12.70 -2.81
N GLY A 144 1.68 -12.47 -4.02
CA GLY A 144 0.88 -13.46 -4.74
C GLY A 144 -0.57 -13.60 -4.25
N SER A 145 -1.16 -14.78 -4.43
CA SER A 145 -2.61 -15.04 -4.28
C SER A 145 -3.11 -14.89 -2.84
N GLU A 146 -2.31 -15.33 -1.89
CA GLU A 146 -2.70 -15.38 -0.47
C GLU A 146 -2.22 -14.15 0.32
N THR A 147 -1.73 -13.11 -0.37
CA THR A 147 -1.18 -11.91 0.27
C THR A 147 -2.14 -11.26 1.25
N GLY A 148 -3.44 -11.19 0.90
CA GLY A 148 -4.44 -10.56 1.75
C GLY A 148 -4.52 -11.21 3.13
N ASP A 149 -4.65 -12.52 3.16
CA ASP A 149 -4.76 -13.29 4.41
C ASP A 149 -3.43 -13.32 5.17
N ALA A 150 -2.31 -13.54 4.47
CA ALA A 150 -0.98 -13.59 5.08
C ALA A 150 -0.61 -12.26 5.77
N VAL A 151 -0.85 -11.12 5.11
CA VAL A 151 -0.61 -9.80 5.70
C VAL A 151 -1.56 -9.53 6.86
N ALA A 152 -2.82 -9.92 6.75
CA ALA A 152 -3.79 -9.79 7.85
C ALA A 152 -3.36 -10.61 9.07
N ASP A 153 -2.90 -11.84 8.88
CA ASP A 153 -2.41 -12.69 9.97
C ASP A 153 -1.21 -12.07 10.70
N VAL A 154 -0.31 -11.40 9.98
CA VAL A 154 0.79 -10.63 10.59
C VAL A 154 0.26 -9.41 11.33
N LEU A 155 -0.62 -8.61 10.71
CA LEU A 155 -1.16 -7.39 11.31
C LEU A 155 -1.91 -7.65 12.61
N PHE A 156 -2.67 -8.76 12.68
CA PHE A 156 -3.43 -9.15 13.88
C PHE A 156 -2.64 -10.05 14.83
N GLY A 157 -1.35 -10.26 14.59
CA GLY A 157 -0.46 -10.97 15.50
C GLY A 157 -0.67 -12.48 15.57
N LYS A 158 -1.36 -13.08 14.60
CA LYS A 158 -1.46 -14.54 14.49
C LYS A 158 -0.13 -15.19 14.13
N VAL A 159 0.67 -14.49 13.33
CA VAL A 159 1.97 -14.94 12.84
C VAL A 159 2.98 -13.84 13.07
N THR A 160 4.16 -14.20 13.55
CA THR A 160 5.30 -13.29 13.68
C THR A 160 6.01 -13.17 12.33
N PRO A 161 6.31 -11.95 11.85
CA PRO A 161 7.11 -11.78 10.64
C PRO A 161 8.46 -12.47 10.79
N SER A 162 8.82 -13.36 9.88
CA SER A 162 10.06 -14.14 9.95
C SER A 162 11.05 -13.82 8.83
N GLY A 163 10.62 -13.06 7.82
CA GLY A 163 11.48 -12.61 6.73
C GLY A 163 12.58 -11.69 7.23
N LYS A 164 13.77 -11.81 6.61
CA LYS A 164 14.91 -10.94 6.87
C LYS A 164 15.08 -9.98 5.72
N LEU A 165 15.24 -8.68 6.03
CA LEU A 165 15.65 -7.71 5.03
C LEU A 165 17.11 -7.96 4.65
N THR A 166 17.41 -7.84 3.37
CA THR A 166 18.75 -8.04 2.78
C THR A 166 19.39 -6.74 2.32
N THR A 167 18.66 -5.65 2.44
CA THR A 167 19.07 -4.30 2.04
C THR A 167 18.73 -3.30 3.14
#